data_15fa4fe3a75d4f83c75dbae16366a8de
#
_entry.id   15fa4fe3a75d4f83c75dbae16366a8de
#
_cell.length_a   1.000
_cell.length_b   1.000
_cell.length_c   1.000
_cell.angle_alpha   90.00
_cell.angle_beta   90.00
_cell.angle_gamma   90.00
#
_symmetry.space_group_name_H-M   'P 1'
#
loop_
_entity.id
_entity.type
_entity.pdbx_description
1 polymer ?
#
loop_
_entity_poly.entity_id
_entity_poly.type
_entity_poly.pdbx_seq_one_letter_code
_entity_poly.pdbx_strand_id
1 'polypeptide(L)'
;MAVQKYGLDLGTGTIKIYKEGQGMVLKEKNMIAIRRKTEMVAFGDEAYAMYERAPENIHVYGPVKNGVIAGLHDMKILLDLFLRKIKCTNGFIRSNEFYFAVPSDITEVEKRAFFDLAMGSEFKTKDLYIVEKPVATALGEAIDVLHTPGIMVIDFGADTVEISVLALGGIVSSRLLKIGGNAMNEAICEAVKQKYNLLIGMKTAENLKLELGSALNTVQSFKKVLGRDLISGLPAE
;
A
#
# COMPACT_ATOMS: atom_id res chain seq x y z
N MET A 1 1.49 -8.21 32.41
CA MET A 1 1.31 -6.99 31.56
C MET A 1 0.49 -7.41 30.35
N ALA A 2 -0.57 -6.66 30.00
CA ALA A 2 -1.33 -6.97 28.79
C ALA A 2 -0.53 -6.51 27.57
N VAL A 3 -0.17 -7.43 26.67
CA VAL A 3 0.49 -7.15 25.41
C VAL A 3 -0.58 -6.94 24.36
N GLN A 4 -0.44 -5.88 23.55
CA GLN A 4 -1.30 -5.65 22.38
C GLN A 4 -0.56 -6.08 21.13
N LYS A 5 -1.22 -6.85 20.27
CA LYS A 5 -0.62 -7.34 19.03
C LYS A 5 -1.25 -6.69 17.83
N TYR A 6 -0.40 -6.23 16.92
CA TYR A 6 -0.76 -5.54 15.69
C TYR A 6 -0.10 -6.20 14.49
N GLY A 7 -0.91 -6.52 13.48
CA GLY A 7 -0.42 -6.88 12.13
C GLY A 7 -0.42 -5.64 11.25
N LEU A 8 0.68 -5.38 10.56
CA LEU A 8 0.87 -4.20 9.71
C LEU A 8 1.24 -4.63 8.28
N ASP A 9 0.44 -4.20 7.32
CA ASP A 9 0.79 -4.24 5.90
C ASP A 9 1.06 -2.81 5.43
N LEU A 10 2.34 -2.46 5.28
CA LEU A 10 2.79 -1.16 4.78
C LEU A 10 2.90 -1.22 3.25
N GLY A 11 1.75 -1.40 2.58
CA GLY A 11 1.69 -1.50 1.14
C GLY A 11 1.96 -0.16 0.43
N THR A 12 2.41 -0.21 -0.83
CA THR A 12 2.64 1.00 -1.65
C THR A 12 1.40 1.88 -1.77
N GLY A 13 0.24 1.29 -2.03
CA GLY A 13 -1.01 2.04 -2.24
C GLY A 13 -1.79 2.31 -0.97
N THR A 14 -1.77 1.37 -0.02
CA THR A 14 -2.55 1.44 1.23
C THR A 14 -1.77 0.85 2.39
N ILE A 15 -1.95 1.47 3.56
CA ILE A 15 -1.56 0.89 4.85
C ILE A 15 -2.78 0.21 5.46
N LYS A 16 -2.57 -0.99 5.98
CA LYS A 16 -3.57 -1.74 6.72
C LYS A 16 -3.00 -2.10 8.08
N ILE A 17 -3.78 -1.88 9.13
CA ILE A 17 -3.42 -2.28 10.49
C ILE A 17 -4.54 -3.13 11.05
N TYR A 18 -4.18 -4.34 11.45
CA TYR A 18 -5.04 -5.28 12.14
C TYR A 18 -4.66 -5.30 13.62
N LYS A 19 -5.64 -5.37 14.51
CA LYS A 19 -5.41 -5.52 15.95
C LYS A 19 -6.06 -6.82 16.45
N GLU A 20 -5.31 -7.61 17.19
CA GLU A 20 -5.80 -8.85 17.78
C GLU A 20 -7.08 -8.60 18.60
N GLY A 21 -8.13 -9.39 18.34
CA GLY A 21 -9.43 -9.27 18.97
C GLY A 21 -10.34 -8.13 18.51
N GLN A 22 -9.85 -7.23 17.60
CA GLN A 22 -10.64 -6.11 17.08
C GLN A 22 -10.78 -6.14 15.54
N GLY A 23 -9.95 -6.95 14.85
CA GLY A 23 -9.96 -7.00 13.39
C GLY A 23 -9.18 -5.86 12.74
N MET A 24 -9.60 -5.46 11.54
CA MET A 24 -9.00 -4.36 10.78
C MET A 24 -9.37 -3.02 11.44
N VAL A 25 -8.38 -2.35 12.04
CA VAL A 25 -8.59 -1.07 12.76
C VAL A 25 -8.19 0.14 11.93
N LEU A 26 -7.44 -0.06 10.83
CA LEU A 26 -7.08 1.00 9.89
C LEU A 26 -6.87 0.44 8.48
N LYS A 27 -7.41 1.14 7.48
CA LYS A 27 -7.13 0.96 6.06
C LYS A 27 -7.18 2.33 5.40
N GLU A 28 -6.04 2.89 5.07
CA GLU A 28 -5.91 4.22 4.45
C GLU A 28 -4.82 4.23 3.38
N LYS A 29 -4.85 5.24 2.53
CA LYS A 29 -3.81 5.46 1.51
C LYS A 29 -2.44 5.69 2.17
N ASN A 30 -1.40 5.10 1.62
CA ASN A 30 -0.02 5.31 2.07
C ASN A 30 0.54 6.58 1.41
N MET A 31 0.04 7.74 1.83
CA MET A 31 0.40 9.03 1.25
C MET A 31 0.60 10.10 2.31
N ILE A 32 1.50 11.03 2.02
CA ILE A 32 1.74 12.25 2.78
C ILE A 32 1.69 13.48 1.88
N ALA A 33 1.29 14.60 2.44
CA ALA A 33 1.33 15.90 1.79
C ALA A 33 2.24 16.83 2.60
N ILE A 34 3.34 17.28 2.01
CA ILE A 34 4.37 18.11 2.67
C ILE A 34 4.46 19.46 1.99
N ARG A 35 4.36 20.54 2.78
CA ARG A 35 4.59 21.90 2.36
C ARG A 35 6.04 22.30 2.60
N ARG A 36 6.67 22.98 1.61
CA ARG A 36 8.03 23.52 1.72
C ARG A 36 9.08 22.51 2.23
N LYS A 37 8.89 21.22 1.94
CA LYS A 37 9.76 20.09 2.31
C LYS A 37 9.87 19.75 3.81
N THR A 38 9.17 20.45 4.69
CA THR A 38 9.32 20.27 6.15
C THR A 38 8.00 20.16 6.90
N GLU A 39 6.94 20.81 6.42
CA GLU A 39 5.65 20.87 7.12
C GLU A 39 4.69 19.85 6.54
N MET A 40 4.34 18.82 7.32
CA MET A 40 3.28 17.89 6.94
C MET A 40 1.92 18.56 7.12
N VAL A 41 1.14 18.65 6.04
CA VAL A 41 -0.18 19.29 6.02
C VAL A 41 -1.32 18.29 5.99
N ALA A 42 -1.09 17.08 5.48
CA ALA A 42 -2.08 15.99 5.48
C ALA A 42 -1.40 14.63 5.35
N PHE A 43 -2.09 13.56 5.71
CA PHE A 43 -1.64 12.17 5.56
C PHE A 43 -2.82 11.24 5.26
N GLY A 44 -2.52 10.02 4.82
CA GLY A 44 -3.54 9.02 4.53
C GLY A 44 -4.49 9.44 3.39
N ASP A 45 -5.76 9.20 3.59
CA ASP A 45 -6.82 9.51 2.62
C ASP A 45 -6.96 11.02 2.39
N GLU A 46 -6.67 11.85 3.41
CA GLU A 46 -6.66 13.32 3.26
C GLU A 46 -5.54 13.78 2.31
N ALA A 47 -4.34 13.23 2.44
CA ALA A 47 -3.25 13.51 1.49
C ALA A 47 -3.60 13.02 0.08
N TYR A 48 -4.18 11.83 -0.03
CA TYR A 48 -4.64 11.31 -1.33
C TYR A 48 -5.74 12.20 -1.96
N ALA A 49 -6.61 12.82 -1.17
CA ALA A 49 -7.59 13.77 -1.70
C ALA A 49 -6.91 14.96 -2.39
N MET A 50 -5.73 15.39 -1.90
CA MET A 50 -4.94 16.48 -2.47
C MET A 50 -4.08 16.04 -3.67
N TYR A 51 -3.83 14.75 -3.87
CA TYR A 51 -3.01 14.24 -4.97
C TYR A 51 -3.55 14.71 -6.33
N GLU A 52 -2.66 15.19 -7.23
CA GLU A 52 -2.95 15.81 -8.54
C GLU A 52 -3.75 17.15 -8.47
N ARG A 53 -4.05 17.67 -7.28
CA ARG A 53 -4.81 18.92 -7.11
C ARG A 53 -4.14 19.89 -6.14
N ALA A 54 -3.04 19.46 -5.50
CA ALA A 54 -2.31 20.29 -4.57
C ALA A 54 -1.66 21.49 -5.27
N PRO A 55 -1.57 22.66 -4.60
CA PRO A 55 -0.77 23.78 -5.07
C PRO A 55 0.71 23.40 -5.22
N GLU A 56 1.46 24.12 -6.06
CA GLU A 56 2.88 23.82 -6.36
C GLU A 56 3.80 23.76 -5.14
N ASN A 57 3.45 24.44 -4.06
CA ASN A 57 4.22 24.42 -2.81
C ASN A 57 3.92 23.22 -1.90
N ILE A 58 3.01 22.32 -2.30
CA ILE A 58 2.65 21.09 -1.58
C ILE A 58 2.98 19.88 -2.44
N HIS A 59 3.86 19.02 -1.95
CA HIS A 59 4.20 17.75 -2.58
C HIS A 59 3.43 16.61 -1.93
N VAL A 60 2.71 15.84 -2.74
CA VAL A 60 1.93 14.68 -2.30
C VAL A 60 2.55 13.42 -2.87
N TYR A 61 2.98 12.52 -2.01
CA TYR A 61 3.63 11.26 -2.43
C TYR A 61 3.52 10.16 -1.37
N GLY A 62 3.83 8.92 -1.78
CA GLY A 62 3.92 7.77 -0.89
C GLY A 62 5.38 7.45 -0.50
N PRO A 63 5.68 7.19 0.78
CA PRO A 63 7.03 6.84 1.24
C PRO A 63 7.42 5.39 0.95
N VAL A 64 6.52 4.56 0.44
CA VAL A 64 6.77 3.17 0.00
C VAL A 64 6.65 3.10 -1.52
N LYS A 65 7.63 2.45 -2.18
CA LYS A 65 7.65 2.21 -3.62
C LYS A 65 8.07 0.77 -3.90
N ASN A 66 7.42 0.13 -4.86
CA ASN A 66 7.68 -1.26 -5.22
C ASN A 66 7.67 -2.22 -4.00
N GLY A 67 6.82 -1.96 -3.02
CA GLY A 67 6.68 -2.76 -1.81
C GLY A 67 7.73 -2.53 -0.72
N VAL A 68 8.70 -1.63 -0.94
CA VAL A 68 9.77 -1.33 0.03
C VAL A 68 9.76 0.14 0.48
N ILE A 69 10.32 0.40 1.66
CA ILE A 69 10.37 1.74 2.24
C ILE A 69 11.43 2.56 1.48
N ALA A 70 10.97 3.55 0.72
CA ALA A 70 11.84 4.47 -0.03
C ALA A 70 12.23 5.71 0.78
N GLY A 71 11.40 6.10 1.75
CA GLY A 71 11.61 7.25 2.64
C GLY A 71 11.40 6.86 4.10
N LEU A 72 12.47 6.41 4.79
CA LEU A 72 12.35 5.90 6.16
C LEU A 72 11.83 6.96 7.14
N HIS A 73 12.32 8.20 7.03
CA HIS A 73 11.91 9.31 7.89
C HIS A 73 10.41 9.60 7.75
N ASP A 74 9.94 9.75 6.52
CA ASP A 74 8.54 10.07 6.24
C ASP A 74 7.62 8.91 6.60
N MET A 75 8.07 7.66 6.34
CA MET A 75 7.33 6.46 6.71
C MET A 75 7.19 6.33 8.23
N LYS A 76 8.24 6.70 8.99
CA LYS A 76 8.19 6.71 10.46
C LYS A 76 7.13 7.68 10.97
N ILE A 77 7.16 8.93 10.49
CA ILE A 77 6.18 9.94 10.89
C ILE A 77 4.75 9.46 10.54
N LEU A 78 4.58 8.93 9.35
CA LEU A 78 3.29 8.42 8.90
C LEU A 78 2.79 7.25 9.76
N LEU A 79 3.66 6.30 10.09
CA LEU A 79 3.32 5.18 10.97
C LEU A 79 2.91 5.67 12.36
N ASP A 80 3.66 6.59 12.96
CA ASP A 80 3.35 7.15 14.28
C ASP A 80 1.99 7.86 14.28
N LEU A 81 1.66 8.61 13.22
CA LEU A 81 0.36 9.25 13.06
C LEU A 81 -0.78 8.23 12.95
N PHE A 82 -0.60 7.15 12.20
CA PHE A 82 -1.60 6.10 12.10
C PHE A 82 -1.77 5.34 13.42
N LEU A 83 -0.68 5.04 14.11
CA LEU A 83 -0.75 4.40 15.43
C LEU A 83 -1.44 5.29 16.47
N ARG A 84 -1.23 6.62 16.43
CA ARG A 84 -2.01 7.59 17.23
C ARG A 84 -3.48 7.58 16.87
N LYS A 85 -3.81 7.56 15.57
CA LYS A 85 -5.20 7.56 15.06
C LYS A 85 -5.98 6.35 15.57
N ILE A 86 -5.37 5.18 15.63
CA ILE A 86 -6.00 3.96 16.20
C ILE A 86 -5.89 3.87 17.72
N LYS A 87 -5.39 4.92 18.37
CA LYS A 87 -5.18 4.96 19.83
C LYS A 87 -4.31 3.80 20.33
N CYS A 88 -3.25 3.49 19.58
CA CYS A 88 -2.21 2.60 20.06
C CYS A 88 -1.67 3.12 21.38
N THR A 89 -1.62 2.28 22.40
CA THR A 89 -1.28 2.76 23.75
C THR A 89 0.22 2.75 23.98
N ASN A 90 0.71 3.88 24.49
CA ASN A 90 2.09 4.05 24.93
C ASN A 90 2.08 4.14 26.47
N GLY A 91 1.87 3.02 27.15
CA GLY A 91 1.68 3.01 28.60
C GLY A 91 2.78 2.31 29.37
N PHE A 92 3.01 2.72 30.61
CA PHE A 92 3.98 2.09 31.54
C PHE A 92 3.64 0.61 31.79
N ILE A 93 2.38 0.21 31.60
CA ILE A 93 1.85 -1.12 31.91
C ILE A 93 1.55 -1.94 30.65
N ARG A 94 1.56 -1.35 29.44
CA ARG A 94 1.23 -2.01 28.18
C ARG A 94 2.39 -1.90 27.21
N SER A 95 2.70 -2.99 26.55
CA SER A 95 3.68 -3.08 25.47
C SER A 95 3.02 -3.61 24.20
N ASN A 96 3.57 -3.26 23.05
CA ASN A 96 3.05 -3.66 21.77
C ASN A 96 3.95 -4.70 21.12
N GLU A 97 3.37 -5.68 20.48
CA GLU A 97 4.02 -6.60 19.55
C GLU A 97 3.57 -6.27 18.14
N PHE A 98 4.52 -6.08 17.24
CA PHE A 98 4.24 -5.74 15.85
C PHE A 98 4.65 -6.87 14.91
N TYR A 99 3.78 -7.20 13.98
CA TYR A 99 3.98 -8.18 12.93
C TYR A 99 3.91 -7.44 11.59
N PHE A 100 5.05 -7.25 10.94
CA PHE A 100 5.12 -6.57 9.64
C PHE A 100 5.06 -7.59 8.52
N ALA A 101 4.08 -7.45 7.63
CA ALA A 101 4.00 -8.19 6.39
C ALA A 101 4.91 -7.52 5.35
N VAL A 102 5.91 -8.25 4.85
CA VAL A 102 6.89 -7.79 3.88
C VAL A 102 6.91 -8.68 2.64
N PRO A 103 7.28 -8.17 1.45
CA PRO A 103 7.48 -9.01 0.28
C PRO A 103 8.52 -10.10 0.56
N SER A 104 8.39 -11.26 -0.08
CA SER A 104 9.34 -12.37 0.12
C SER A 104 10.71 -12.13 -0.56
N ASP A 105 10.74 -11.31 -1.61
CA ASP A 105 11.94 -10.99 -2.38
C ASP A 105 12.52 -9.62 -1.98
N ILE A 106 12.77 -9.42 -0.67
CA ILE A 106 13.42 -8.22 -0.16
C ILE A 106 14.82 -8.51 0.36
N THR A 107 15.71 -7.54 0.19
CA THR A 107 17.09 -7.60 0.68
C THR A 107 17.15 -7.48 2.21
N GLU A 108 18.25 -7.91 2.82
CA GLU A 108 18.48 -7.74 4.26
C GLU A 108 18.51 -6.25 4.67
N VAL A 109 18.93 -5.36 3.76
CA VAL A 109 18.91 -3.90 4.01
C VAL A 109 17.46 -3.40 4.08
N GLU A 110 16.59 -3.85 3.17
CA GLU A 110 15.17 -3.50 3.18
C GLU A 110 14.45 -4.08 4.40
N LYS A 111 14.75 -5.32 4.80
CA LYS A 111 14.25 -5.89 6.08
C LYS A 111 14.67 -5.04 7.26
N ARG A 112 15.93 -4.58 7.26
CA ARG A 112 16.45 -3.71 8.32
C ARG A 112 15.67 -2.40 8.40
N ALA A 113 15.25 -1.82 7.27
CA ALA A 113 14.44 -0.59 7.26
C ALA A 113 13.08 -0.78 8.00
N PHE A 114 12.42 -1.93 7.84
CA PHE A 114 11.19 -2.25 8.61
C PHE A 114 11.50 -2.38 10.12
N PHE A 115 12.64 -2.98 10.46
CA PHE A 115 13.04 -3.09 11.85
C PHE A 115 13.33 -1.71 12.46
N ASP A 116 14.10 -0.88 11.78
CA ASP A 116 14.46 0.46 12.24
C ASP A 116 13.23 1.38 12.32
N LEU A 117 12.24 1.19 11.43
CA LEU A 117 10.95 1.87 11.47
C LEU A 117 10.21 1.58 12.78
N ALA A 118 10.09 0.31 13.16
CA ALA A 118 9.37 -0.09 14.37
C ALA A 118 10.11 0.33 15.65
N MET A 119 11.43 0.14 15.68
CA MET A 119 12.25 0.52 16.83
C MET A 119 12.38 2.04 16.98
N GLY A 120 12.28 2.76 15.87
CA GLY A 120 12.30 4.22 15.87
C GLY A 120 10.94 4.86 16.15
N SER A 121 9.84 4.10 16.17
CA SER A 121 8.51 4.60 16.52
C SER A 121 8.45 5.13 17.95
N GLU A 122 7.58 6.10 18.19
CA GLU A 122 7.31 6.61 19.54
C GLU A 122 6.56 5.59 20.42
N PHE A 123 5.98 4.55 19.81
CA PHE A 123 5.23 3.52 20.52
C PHE A 123 6.14 2.40 21.01
N LYS A 124 6.07 2.10 22.32
CA LYS A 124 6.91 1.08 22.94
C LYS A 124 6.69 -0.29 22.30
N THR A 125 7.70 -0.76 21.59
CA THR A 125 7.77 -2.07 20.98
C THR A 125 8.43 -3.05 21.96
N LYS A 126 7.74 -4.15 22.28
CA LYS A 126 8.29 -5.24 23.08
C LYS A 126 8.98 -6.25 22.14
N ASP A 127 8.24 -6.72 21.17
CA ASP A 127 8.72 -7.70 20.19
C ASP A 127 8.30 -7.27 18.78
N LEU A 128 9.12 -7.57 17.81
CA LEU A 128 8.90 -7.30 16.39
C LEU A 128 9.11 -8.57 15.58
N TYR A 129 8.16 -8.87 14.73
CA TYR A 129 8.19 -10.02 13.83
C TYR A 129 8.05 -9.55 12.39
N ILE A 130 8.88 -10.08 11.52
CA ILE A 130 8.76 -9.92 10.06
C ILE A 130 8.13 -11.18 9.51
N VAL A 131 7.04 -11.04 8.77
CA VAL A 131 6.30 -12.14 8.15
C VAL A 131 6.23 -11.90 6.65
N GLU A 132 6.57 -12.88 5.86
CA GLU A 132 6.48 -12.79 4.41
C GLU A 132 5.00 -12.72 3.97
N LYS A 133 4.67 -11.76 3.08
CA LYS A 133 3.30 -11.52 2.63
C LYS A 133 2.55 -12.75 2.15
N PRO A 134 3.15 -13.65 1.32
CA PRO A 134 2.45 -14.85 0.88
C PRO A 134 1.99 -15.74 2.05
N VAL A 135 2.82 -15.87 3.08
CA VAL A 135 2.47 -16.63 4.30
C VAL A 135 1.36 -15.91 5.07
N ALA A 136 1.51 -14.59 5.27
CA ALA A 136 0.49 -13.79 5.95
C ALA A 136 -0.86 -13.84 5.22
N THR A 137 -0.85 -13.78 3.88
CA THR A 137 -2.04 -13.87 3.03
C THR A 137 -2.73 -15.23 3.18
N ALA A 138 -1.97 -16.33 3.07
CA ALA A 138 -2.51 -17.67 3.22
C ALA A 138 -3.15 -17.88 4.61
N LEU A 139 -2.47 -17.44 5.67
CA LEU A 139 -3.01 -17.50 7.03
C LEU A 139 -4.28 -16.63 7.20
N GLY A 140 -4.33 -15.46 6.53
CA GLY A 140 -5.50 -14.58 6.53
C GLY A 140 -6.73 -15.20 5.87
N GLU A 141 -6.52 -16.07 4.89
CA GLU A 141 -7.55 -16.87 4.21
C GLU A 141 -7.84 -18.20 4.95
N ALA A 142 -7.35 -18.34 6.19
CA ALA A 142 -7.51 -19.54 7.02
C ALA A 142 -6.96 -20.82 6.38
N ILE A 143 -5.95 -20.71 5.53
CA ILE A 143 -5.28 -21.87 4.92
C ILE A 143 -4.25 -22.41 5.91
N ASP A 144 -4.30 -23.73 6.15
CA ASP A 144 -3.29 -24.42 6.96
C ASP A 144 -1.99 -24.58 6.16
N VAL A 145 -1.12 -23.59 6.27
CA VAL A 145 0.16 -23.58 5.54
C VAL A 145 1.11 -24.69 5.95
N LEU A 146 0.96 -25.25 7.16
CA LEU A 146 1.85 -26.29 7.68
C LEU A 146 1.59 -27.65 7.03
N HIS A 147 0.34 -27.98 6.74
CA HIS A 147 -0.07 -29.29 6.22
C HIS A 147 -0.48 -29.24 4.74
N THR A 148 -0.46 -28.09 4.12
CA THR A 148 -0.84 -27.95 2.70
C THR A 148 0.22 -28.57 1.79
N PRO A 149 -0.17 -29.46 0.87
CA PRO A 149 0.77 -30.11 -0.06
C PRO A 149 1.34 -29.15 -1.11
N GLY A 150 0.66 -28.05 -1.38
CA GLY A 150 1.10 -26.98 -2.27
C GLY A 150 -0.07 -26.06 -2.63
N ILE A 151 0.11 -24.75 -2.43
CA ILE A 151 -0.83 -23.71 -2.86
C ILE A 151 -0.07 -22.60 -3.59
N MET A 152 -0.72 -22.00 -4.55
CA MET A 152 -0.24 -20.80 -5.20
C MET A 152 -0.99 -19.60 -4.63
N VAL A 153 -0.24 -18.62 -4.15
CA VAL A 153 -0.76 -17.32 -3.69
C VAL A 153 -0.32 -16.27 -4.70
N ILE A 154 -1.27 -15.48 -5.19
CA ILE A 154 -1.01 -14.35 -6.09
C ILE A 154 -1.53 -13.10 -5.40
N ASP A 155 -0.62 -12.22 -4.97
CA ASP A 155 -0.93 -10.93 -4.34
C ASP A 155 -0.79 -9.80 -5.36
N PHE A 156 -1.92 -9.15 -5.67
CA PHE A 156 -1.97 -8.00 -6.57
C PHE A 156 -1.91 -6.69 -5.79
N GLY A 157 -0.73 -6.08 -5.76
CA GLY A 157 -0.49 -4.80 -5.12
C GLY A 157 -0.65 -3.59 -6.05
N ALA A 158 -0.33 -2.41 -5.50
CA ALA A 158 -0.34 -1.17 -6.28
C ALA A 158 0.82 -1.09 -7.28
N ASP A 159 2.04 -1.43 -6.85
CA ASP A 159 3.24 -1.41 -7.71
C ASP A 159 3.73 -2.80 -8.11
N THR A 160 3.37 -3.82 -7.36
CA THR A 160 3.92 -5.17 -7.50
C THR A 160 2.83 -6.23 -7.54
N VAL A 161 3.11 -7.31 -8.26
CA VAL A 161 2.39 -8.59 -8.16
C VAL A 161 3.37 -9.62 -7.65
N GLU A 162 3.04 -10.29 -6.56
CA GLU A 162 3.85 -11.37 -5.99
C GLU A 162 3.15 -12.72 -6.22
N ILE A 163 3.87 -13.65 -6.87
CA ILE A 163 3.39 -15.00 -7.15
C ILE A 163 4.25 -15.97 -6.35
N SER A 164 3.64 -16.69 -5.43
CA SER A 164 4.36 -17.58 -4.51
C SER A 164 3.71 -18.93 -4.42
N VAL A 165 4.52 -19.99 -4.29
CA VAL A 165 4.08 -21.34 -4.00
C VAL A 165 4.49 -21.68 -2.58
N LEU A 166 3.50 -22.02 -1.76
CA LEU A 166 3.68 -22.46 -0.37
C LEU A 166 3.45 -23.95 -0.26
N ALA A 167 4.29 -24.65 0.48
CA ALA A 167 4.10 -26.05 0.83
C ALA A 167 4.79 -26.35 2.16
N LEU A 168 4.17 -27.19 2.98
CA LEU A 168 4.75 -27.75 4.21
C LEU A 168 5.36 -26.67 5.14
N GLY A 169 4.65 -25.56 5.32
CA GLY A 169 5.02 -24.49 6.24
C GLY A 169 5.99 -23.44 5.71
N GLY A 170 6.38 -23.51 4.43
CA GLY A 170 7.34 -22.56 3.86
C GLY A 170 7.04 -22.12 2.44
N ILE A 171 7.77 -21.10 1.98
CA ILE A 171 7.78 -20.65 0.59
C ILE A 171 8.73 -21.54 -0.20
N VAL A 172 8.20 -22.30 -1.15
CA VAL A 172 8.99 -23.15 -2.06
C VAL A 172 9.57 -22.32 -3.21
N SER A 173 8.79 -21.38 -3.72
CA SER A 173 9.19 -20.49 -4.80
C SER A 173 8.40 -19.20 -4.70
N SER A 174 9.04 -18.07 -4.95
CA SER A 174 8.37 -16.78 -5.08
C SER A 174 8.97 -15.97 -6.22
N ARG A 175 8.13 -15.14 -6.81
CA ARG A 175 8.52 -14.20 -7.84
C ARG A 175 7.77 -12.90 -7.69
N LEU A 176 8.51 -11.80 -7.53
CA LEU A 176 7.99 -10.45 -7.49
C LEU A 176 8.08 -9.82 -8.87
N LEU A 177 6.94 -9.36 -9.40
CA LEU A 177 6.85 -8.61 -10.63
C LEU A 177 6.61 -7.14 -10.28
N LYS A 178 7.39 -6.23 -10.85
CA LYS A 178 7.21 -4.77 -10.70
C LYS A 178 6.14 -4.24 -11.66
N ILE A 179 4.99 -4.89 -11.64
CA ILE A 179 3.80 -4.55 -12.42
C ILE A 179 2.63 -4.65 -11.45
N GLY A 180 1.90 -3.57 -11.24
CA GLY A 180 0.77 -3.56 -10.31
C GLY A 180 -0.34 -2.63 -10.79
N GLY A 181 -1.24 -2.29 -9.89
CA GLY A 181 -2.40 -1.44 -10.18
C GLY A 181 -2.02 -0.06 -10.74
N ASN A 182 -0.85 0.48 -10.35
CA ASN A 182 -0.36 1.78 -10.86
C ASN A 182 0.09 1.68 -12.32
N ALA A 183 0.77 0.61 -12.72
CA ALA A 183 1.13 0.37 -14.13
C ALA A 183 -0.12 0.24 -15.01
N MET A 184 -1.19 -0.38 -14.48
CA MET A 184 -2.48 -0.42 -15.18
C MET A 184 -3.08 0.97 -15.35
N ASN A 185 -3.00 1.84 -14.34
CA ASN A 185 -3.47 3.22 -14.43
C ASN A 185 -2.69 4.02 -15.48
N GLU A 186 -1.36 3.87 -15.51
CA GLU A 186 -0.49 4.48 -16.53
C GLU A 186 -0.88 4.02 -17.94
N ALA A 187 -1.10 2.74 -18.13
CA ALA A 187 -1.56 2.19 -19.41
C ALA A 187 -2.93 2.76 -19.85
N ILE A 188 -3.85 2.96 -18.91
CA ILE A 188 -5.15 3.60 -19.18
C ILE A 188 -4.94 5.07 -19.58
N CYS A 189 -4.10 5.83 -18.87
CA CYS A 189 -3.79 7.21 -19.24
C CYS A 189 -3.23 7.30 -20.67
N GLU A 190 -2.29 6.42 -21.00
CA GLU A 190 -1.67 6.40 -22.33
C GLU A 190 -2.68 5.98 -23.43
N ALA A 191 -3.51 4.98 -23.18
CA ALA A 191 -4.57 4.55 -24.10
C ALA A 191 -5.57 5.67 -24.39
N VAL A 192 -6.01 6.40 -23.36
CA VAL A 192 -6.92 7.55 -23.49
C VAL A 192 -6.25 8.66 -24.28
N LYS A 193 -4.99 8.97 -23.98
CA LYS A 193 -4.18 9.95 -24.70
C LYS A 193 -4.06 9.62 -26.18
N GLN A 194 -3.69 8.39 -26.51
CA GLN A 194 -3.50 7.95 -27.89
C GLN A 194 -4.80 7.91 -28.69
N LYS A 195 -5.89 7.46 -28.09
CA LYS A 195 -7.16 7.25 -28.79
C LYS A 195 -8.01 8.51 -28.92
N TYR A 196 -7.95 9.40 -27.90
CA TYR A 196 -8.84 10.55 -27.79
C TYR A 196 -8.12 11.89 -27.75
N ASN A 197 -6.78 11.93 -27.81
CA ASN A 197 -5.96 13.13 -27.59
C ASN A 197 -6.27 13.84 -26.25
N LEU A 198 -6.69 13.09 -25.24
CA LEU A 198 -7.15 13.59 -23.97
C LEU A 198 -6.18 13.21 -22.85
N LEU A 199 -5.67 14.18 -22.11
CA LEU A 199 -4.82 13.93 -20.93
C LEU A 199 -5.69 13.82 -19.70
N ILE A 200 -5.67 12.67 -19.05
CA ILE A 200 -6.32 12.39 -17.76
C ILE A 200 -5.28 12.13 -16.66
N GLY A 201 -5.65 12.37 -15.40
CA GLY A 201 -4.80 12.08 -14.25
C GLY A 201 -4.90 10.62 -13.79
N MET A 202 -3.94 10.20 -12.95
CA MET A 202 -3.87 8.85 -12.39
C MET A 202 -5.10 8.48 -11.55
N LYS A 203 -5.69 9.45 -10.84
CA LYS A 203 -6.95 9.24 -10.11
C LYS A 203 -8.13 8.91 -11.04
N THR A 204 -8.22 9.61 -12.16
CA THR A 204 -9.25 9.35 -13.16
C THR A 204 -9.06 7.95 -13.76
N ALA A 205 -7.80 7.59 -14.07
CA ALA A 205 -7.46 6.26 -14.57
C ALA A 205 -7.76 5.15 -13.54
N GLU A 206 -7.44 5.37 -12.25
CA GLU A 206 -7.80 4.42 -11.19
C GLU A 206 -9.33 4.22 -11.10
N ASN A 207 -10.10 5.29 -11.16
CA ASN A 207 -11.56 5.21 -11.15
C ASN A 207 -12.10 4.46 -12.37
N LEU A 208 -11.56 4.73 -13.58
CA LEU A 208 -11.92 3.98 -14.79
C LEU A 208 -11.62 2.49 -14.64
N LYS A 209 -10.44 2.15 -14.14
CA LYS A 209 -10.04 0.76 -13.87
C LYS A 209 -11.01 0.07 -12.91
N LEU A 210 -11.39 0.73 -11.81
CA LEU A 210 -12.27 0.16 -10.79
C LEU A 210 -13.71 0.01 -11.27
N GLU A 211 -14.18 0.94 -12.10
CA GLU A 211 -15.58 0.94 -12.56
C GLU A 211 -15.81 0.12 -13.82
N LEU A 212 -14.84 0.14 -14.75
CA LEU A 212 -14.98 -0.50 -16.07
C LEU A 212 -14.14 -1.77 -16.22
N GLY A 213 -13.11 -1.96 -15.35
CA GLY A 213 -12.20 -3.09 -15.43
C GLY A 213 -12.92 -4.42 -15.22
N SER A 214 -12.69 -5.37 -16.11
CA SER A 214 -13.19 -6.74 -16.01
C SER A 214 -12.14 -7.73 -16.48
N ALA A 215 -12.00 -8.83 -15.76
CA ALA A 215 -11.17 -9.96 -16.19
C ALA A 215 -11.83 -10.78 -17.31
N LEU A 216 -13.14 -10.61 -17.51
CA LEU A 216 -13.92 -11.31 -18.53
C LEU A 216 -14.29 -10.34 -19.66
N ASN A 217 -14.09 -10.75 -20.90
CA ASN A 217 -14.38 -9.94 -22.09
C ASN A 217 -15.89 -9.92 -22.46
N THR A 218 -16.76 -10.12 -21.47
CA THR A 218 -18.23 -10.23 -21.70
C THR A 218 -18.98 -8.94 -21.39
N VAL A 219 -18.36 -7.98 -20.72
CA VAL A 219 -19.01 -6.72 -20.32
C VAL A 219 -18.42 -5.57 -21.13
N GLN A 220 -19.24 -4.98 -22.00
CA GLN A 220 -18.92 -3.71 -22.64
C GLN A 220 -19.60 -2.59 -21.85
N SER A 221 -18.81 -1.76 -21.22
CA SER A 221 -19.26 -0.57 -20.53
C SER A 221 -18.42 0.65 -20.95
N PHE A 222 -19.03 1.82 -20.89
CA PHE A 222 -18.35 3.07 -21.23
C PHE A 222 -18.64 4.12 -20.17
N LYS A 223 -17.71 5.05 -20.01
CA LYS A 223 -17.84 6.19 -19.11
C LYS A 223 -17.22 7.41 -19.74
N LYS A 224 -17.90 8.53 -19.65
CA LYS A 224 -17.36 9.85 -20.01
C LYS A 224 -16.45 10.35 -18.91
N VAL A 225 -15.34 10.93 -19.29
CA VAL A 225 -14.35 11.49 -18.37
C VAL A 225 -13.89 12.84 -18.82
N LEU A 226 -13.66 13.73 -17.86
CA LEU A 226 -13.06 15.03 -18.10
C LEU A 226 -11.54 14.94 -18.10
N GLY A 227 -10.92 15.58 -19.07
CA GLY A 227 -9.48 15.69 -19.19
C GLY A 227 -9.09 17.01 -19.88
N ARG A 228 -7.80 17.15 -20.21
CA ARG A 228 -7.29 18.28 -20.99
C ARG A 228 -7.03 17.81 -22.41
N ASP A 229 -7.67 18.44 -23.36
CA ASP A 229 -7.40 18.23 -24.79
C ASP A 229 -5.97 18.67 -25.13
N LEU A 230 -5.20 17.82 -25.79
CA LEU A 230 -3.79 18.03 -26.08
C LEU A 230 -3.56 19.03 -27.22
N ILE A 231 -4.56 19.30 -28.06
CA ILE A 231 -4.47 20.21 -29.18
C ILE A 231 -4.82 21.62 -28.75
N SER A 232 -5.98 21.79 -28.11
CA SER A 232 -6.47 23.12 -27.68
C SER A 232 -5.96 23.51 -26.30
N GLY A 233 -5.50 22.59 -25.47
CA GLY A 233 -5.11 22.82 -24.07
C GLY A 233 -6.28 23.06 -23.12
N LEU A 234 -7.54 23.02 -23.63
CA LEU A 234 -8.75 23.27 -22.86
C LEU A 234 -9.32 22.00 -22.23
N PRO A 235 -10.17 22.13 -21.19
CA PRO A 235 -10.94 21.00 -20.68
C PRO A 235 -11.85 20.42 -21.76
N ALA A 236 -11.87 19.10 -21.90
CA ALA A 236 -12.72 18.34 -22.82
C ALA A 236 -13.19 17.04 -22.19
N GLU A 237 -14.24 16.43 -22.79
CA GLU A 237 -14.86 15.15 -22.37
C GLU A 237 -14.71 14.07 -23.44
#